data_c2935dec3d66438278772444de5971fb
#
_entry.id   c2935dec3d66438278772444de5971fb
#
_cell.length_a   1.000
_cell.length_b   1.000
_cell.length_c   1.000
_cell.angle_alpha   90.00
_cell.angle_beta   90.00
_cell.angle_gamma   90.00
#
_symmetry.space_group_name_H-M   'P 1'
#
loop_
_entity.id
_entity.type
_entity.pdbx_description
1 polymer ?
#
loop_
_entity_poly.entity_id
_entity_poly.type
_entity_poly.pdbx_seq_one_letter_code
_entity_poly.pdbx_strand_id
1 'polypeptide(L)'
;MKITPATRLEWLAALGAALTAGLLQAVFAPLEWTACAWVALVPLLVVARLVPGRLALKMGFVAGGLFWLISIRWLTQVTVLGWVALSAYCALYFLPPVLVANRWRGGGGSFVIMVAAAWSAAEFIRGWLGTGFPWNPLGAGLAPWLPGIQLAEIGGVWLVSGLVVAVNALLAWALVEQRHWRSLALGALLVAAALGWGQWRVHHLPTPARHIRVALVQTAIPQDEKWVAAQIRMIYD
;
A
#
# COMPACT_ATOMS: atom_id res chain seq x y z
N MET A 1 16.36 -26.55 22.85
CA MET A 1 17.18 -25.45 22.34
C MET A 1 16.66 -24.15 22.94
N LYS A 2 17.40 -23.48 23.86
CA LYS A 2 16.93 -22.21 24.47
C LYS A 2 17.07 -21.10 23.44
N ILE A 3 15.93 -20.50 23.04
CA ILE A 3 15.91 -19.35 22.12
C ILE A 3 16.55 -18.15 22.86
N THR A 4 17.61 -17.59 22.30
CA THR A 4 18.25 -16.38 22.87
C THR A 4 17.34 -15.16 22.72
N PRO A 5 17.47 -14.12 23.57
CA PRO A 5 16.69 -12.89 23.44
C PRO A 5 16.82 -12.24 22.06
N ALA A 6 18.01 -12.27 21.45
CA ALA A 6 18.25 -11.75 20.10
C ALA A 6 17.45 -12.54 19.04
N THR A 7 17.49 -13.86 19.10
CA THR A 7 16.71 -14.73 18.20
C THR A 7 15.20 -14.49 18.35
N ARG A 8 14.71 -14.28 19.58
CA ARG A 8 13.30 -13.98 19.84
C ARG A 8 12.87 -12.66 19.18
N LEU A 9 13.71 -11.62 19.27
CA LEU A 9 13.46 -10.34 18.64
C LEU A 9 13.38 -10.46 17.11
N GLU A 10 14.28 -11.23 16.50
CA GLU A 10 14.28 -11.48 15.06
C GLU A 10 13.00 -12.20 14.60
N TRP A 11 12.55 -13.22 15.36
CA TRP A 11 11.30 -13.92 15.07
C TRP A 11 10.08 -13.02 15.17
N LEU A 12 9.98 -12.17 16.20
CA LEU A 12 8.89 -11.20 16.34
C LEU A 12 8.90 -10.17 15.20
N ALA A 13 10.08 -9.74 14.79
CA ALA A 13 10.25 -8.83 13.67
C ALA A 13 9.83 -9.47 12.34
N ALA A 14 10.19 -10.72 12.11
CA ALA A 14 9.78 -11.49 10.93
C ALA A 14 8.26 -11.73 10.91
N LEU A 15 7.66 -12.03 12.06
CA LEU A 15 6.20 -12.15 12.19
C LEU A 15 5.50 -10.83 11.84
N GLY A 16 6.02 -9.69 12.32
CA GLY A 16 5.49 -8.37 11.98
C GLY A 16 5.56 -8.06 10.48
N ALA A 17 6.66 -8.44 9.83
CA ALA A 17 6.81 -8.31 8.38
C ALA A 17 5.82 -9.20 7.61
N ALA A 18 5.66 -10.44 8.02
CA ALA A 18 4.72 -11.39 7.41
C ALA A 18 3.26 -10.97 7.60
N LEU A 19 2.89 -10.50 8.80
CA LEU A 19 1.55 -9.96 9.09
C LEU A 19 1.25 -8.75 8.22
N THR A 20 2.21 -7.82 8.08
CA THR A 20 2.04 -6.66 7.19
C THR A 20 1.81 -7.09 5.75
N ALA A 21 2.62 -8.03 5.22
CA ALA A 21 2.44 -8.51 3.86
C ALA A 21 1.07 -9.18 3.65
N GLY A 22 0.63 -10.01 4.60
CA GLY A 22 -0.67 -10.67 4.57
C GLY A 22 -1.84 -9.71 4.64
N LEU A 23 -1.78 -8.71 5.54
CA LEU A 23 -2.81 -7.69 5.67
C LEU A 23 -2.88 -6.80 4.41
N LEU A 24 -1.73 -6.39 3.86
CA LEU A 24 -1.68 -5.65 2.59
C LEU A 24 -2.26 -6.48 1.44
N GLN A 25 -1.97 -7.78 1.38
CA GLN A 25 -2.54 -8.64 0.35
C GLN A 25 -4.07 -8.75 0.49
N ALA A 26 -4.59 -8.77 1.72
CA ALA A 26 -6.03 -8.81 1.96
C ALA A 26 -6.77 -7.54 1.50
N VAL A 27 -6.08 -6.41 1.40
CA VAL A 27 -6.66 -5.15 0.91
C VAL A 27 -7.03 -5.21 -0.57
N PHE A 28 -6.27 -5.99 -1.37
CA PHE A 28 -6.44 -6.06 -2.82
C PHE A 28 -7.19 -7.33 -3.24
N ALA A 29 -7.60 -7.36 -4.53
CA ALA A 29 -8.25 -8.53 -5.11
C ALA A 29 -7.42 -9.82 -4.90
N PRO A 30 -8.07 -10.97 -4.67
CA PRO A 30 -9.50 -11.20 -4.73
C PRO A 30 -10.26 -10.94 -3.41
N LEU A 31 -9.58 -10.59 -2.31
CA LEU A 31 -10.23 -10.47 -0.99
C LEU A 31 -10.94 -9.13 -0.81
N GLU A 32 -10.32 -8.02 -1.25
CA GLU A 32 -10.86 -6.66 -1.17
C GLU A 32 -11.34 -6.24 0.23
N TRP A 33 -10.63 -6.73 1.27
CA TRP A 33 -10.92 -6.38 2.65
C TRP A 33 -10.39 -4.98 2.97
N THR A 34 -11.08 -3.96 2.46
CA THR A 34 -10.68 -2.55 2.55
C THR A 34 -10.37 -2.08 3.97
N ALA A 35 -11.06 -2.64 4.97
CA ALA A 35 -10.81 -2.35 6.39
C ALA A 35 -9.37 -2.68 6.81
N CYS A 36 -8.74 -3.70 6.20
CA CYS A 36 -7.37 -4.07 6.50
C CYS A 36 -6.38 -2.94 6.17
N ALA A 37 -6.67 -2.07 5.21
CA ALA A 37 -5.80 -0.96 4.84
C ALA A 37 -5.44 -0.07 6.05
N TRP A 38 -6.40 0.13 6.96
CA TRP A 38 -6.24 1.01 8.11
C TRP A 38 -5.29 0.49 9.19
N VAL A 39 -4.92 -0.80 9.13
CA VAL A 39 -4.03 -1.45 10.11
C VAL A 39 -2.88 -2.25 9.47
N ALA A 40 -2.84 -2.36 8.15
CA ALA A 40 -1.93 -3.25 7.43
C ALA A 40 -0.45 -2.97 7.69
N LEU A 41 -0.07 -1.71 7.86
CA LEU A 41 1.31 -1.31 8.10
C LEU A 41 1.68 -1.24 9.58
N VAL A 42 0.70 -1.32 10.50
CA VAL A 42 0.96 -1.20 11.94
C VAL A 42 2.02 -2.19 12.42
N PRO A 43 1.96 -3.50 12.09
CA PRO A 43 2.96 -4.46 12.57
C PRO A 43 4.38 -4.09 12.15
N LEU A 44 4.58 -3.69 10.89
CA LEU A 44 5.90 -3.31 10.37
C LEU A 44 6.41 -2.01 11.00
N LEU A 45 5.53 -1.01 11.18
CA LEU A 45 5.90 0.27 11.79
C LEU A 45 6.25 0.12 13.28
N VAL A 46 5.55 -0.75 14.00
CA VAL A 46 5.89 -1.13 15.39
C VAL A 46 7.26 -1.81 15.43
N VAL A 47 7.50 -2.79 14.56
CA VAL A 47 8.81 -3.43 14.42
C VAL A 47 9.88 -2.39 14.14
N ALA A 48 9.66 -1.50 13.17
CA ALA A 48 10.62 -0.46 12.82
C ALA A 48 11.01 0.44 14.01
N ARG A 49 10.08 0.69 14.93
CA ARG A 49 10.32 1.48 16.15
C ARG A 49 11.12 0.75 17.22
N LEU A 50 10.97 -0.57 17.31
CA LEU A 50 11.46 -1.38 18.44
C LEU A 50 12.80 -2.07 18.15
N VAL A 51 13.18 -2.24 16.89
CA VAL A 51 14.39 -3.00 16.53
C VAL A 51 15.52 -2.09 15.99
N PRO A 52 16.78 -2.56 15.98
CA PRO A 52 17.89 -1.83 15.34
C PRO A 52 17.64 -1.57 13.86
N GLY A 53 18.11 -0.42 13.35
CA GLY A 53 17.82 0.06 12.01
C GLY A 53 18.15 -0.94 10.88
N ARG A 54 19.23 -1.72 11.00
CA ARG A 54 19.58 -2.77 10.03
C ARG A 54 18.48 -3.86 9.96
N LEU A 55 17.97 -4.28 11.13
CA LEU A 55 16.90 -5.28 11.20
C LEU A 55 15.58 -4.70 10.72
N ALA A 56 15.27 -3.43 11.06
CA ALA A 56 14.08 -2.73 10.57
C ALA A 56 14.05 -2.69 9.04
N LEU A 57 15.14 -2.26 8.40
CA LEU A 57 15.24 -2.21 6.94
C LEU A 57 15.16 -3.60 6.31
N LYS A 58 15.81 -4.60 6.89
CA LYS A 58 15.67 -5.99 6.44
C LYS A 58 14.22 -6.45 6.48
N MET A 59 13.50 -6.16 7.56
CA MET A 59 12.07 -6.52 7.69
C MET A 59 11.18 -5.71 6.75
N GLY A 60 11.50 -4.45 6.49
CA GLY A 60 10.83 -3.65 5.47
C GLY A 60 10.95 -4.27 4.08
N PHE A 61 12.17 -4.67 3.70
CA PHE A 61 12.41 -5.36 2.43
C PHE A 61 11.69 -6.72 2.36
N VAL A 62 11.72 -7.49 3.45
CA VAL A 62 11.01 -8.79 3.52
C VAL A 62 9.50 -8.60 3.39
N ALA A 63 8.90 -7.64 4.12
CA ALA A 63 7.46 -7.36 4.03
C ALA A 63 7.06 -6.95 2.62
N GLY A 64 7.82 -6.02 2.01
CA GLY A 64 7.60 -5.60 0.62
C GLY A 64 7.78 -6.74 -0.37
N GLY A 65 8.84 -7.55 -0.22
CA GLY A 65 9.11 -8.70 -1.08
C GLY A 65 7.99 -9.74 -1.02
N LEU A 66 7.54 -10.11 0.17
CA LEU A 66 6.42 -11.05 0.36
C LEU A 66 5.13 -10.50 -0.26
N PHE A 67 4.81 -9.23 0.00
CA PHE A 67 3.64 -8.59 -0.60
C PHE A 67 3.71 -8.61 -2.12
N TRP A 68 4.81 -8.17 -2.73
CA TRP A 68 4.94 -8.05 -4.17
C TRP A 68 5.03 -9.39 -4.89
N LEU A 69 5.70 -10.39 -4.32
CA LEU A 69 5.72 -11.74 -4.89
C LEU A 69 4.31 -12.35 -5.02
N ILE A 70 3.43 -12.05 -4.06
CA ILE A 70 2.03 -12.52 -4.13
C ILE A 70 1.22 -11.63 -5.06
N SER A 71 1.32 -10.31 -4.91
CA SER A 71 0.48 -9.32 -5.57
C SER A 71 0.63 -9.31 -7.10
N ILE A 72 1.84 -9.55 -7.60
CA ILE A 72 2.13 -9.60 -9.06
C ILE A 72 2.43 -11.01 -9.55
N ARG A 73 1.93 -12.05 -8.85
CA ARG A 73 2.15 -13.46 -9.25
C ARG A 73 1.72 -13.75 -10.69
N TRP A 74 0.73 -13.04 -11.21
CA TRP A 74 0.30 -13.16 -12.60
C TRP A 74 1.47 -12.97 -13.61
N LEU A 75 2.52 -12.23 -13.25
CA LEU A 75 3.68 -12.02 -14.12
C LEU A 75 4.48 -13.31 -14.38
N THR A 76 4.30 -14.36 -13.56
CA THR A 76 4.92 -15.69 -13.82
C THR A 76 4.48 -16.28 -15.14
N GLN A 77 3.31 -15.92 -15.66
CA GLN A 77 2.82 -16.34 -16.98
C GLN A 77 3.59 -15.69 -18.13
N VAL A 78 4.32 -14.60 -17.85
CA VAL A 78 5.14 -13.88 -18.85
C VAL A 78 6.62 -14.20 -18.64
N THR A 79 7.13 -14.02 -17.39
CA THR A 79 8.53 -14.26 -17.06
C THR A 79 8.72 -14.45 -15.55
N VAL A 80 9.26 -15.59 -15.16
CA VAL A 80 9.55 -15.88 -13.74
C VAL A 80 10.68 -14.98 -13.22
N LEU A 81 11.74 -14.77 -14.03
CA LEU A 81 12.86 -13.91 -13.65
C LEU A 81 12.41 -12.46 -13.49
N GLY A 82 11.58 -11.95 -14.41
CA GLY A 82 11.00 -10.62 -14.35
C GLY A 82 10.09 -10.44 -13.12
N TRP A 83 9.30 -11.46 -12.76
CA TRP A 83 8.48 -11.47 -11.57
C TRP A 83 9.31 -11.29 -10.29
N VAL A 84 10.38 -12.06 -10.12
CA VAL A 84 11.27 -11.95 -8.95
C VAL A 84 11.97 -10.60 -8.93
N ALA A 85 12.54 -10.17 -10.06
CA ALA A 85 13.28 -8.91 -10.17
C ALA A 85 12.38 -7.69 -9.87
N LEU A 86 11.18 -7.65 -10.46
CA LEU A 86 10.23 -6.57 -10.23
C LEU A 86 9.71 -6.57 -8.79
N SER A 87 9.46 -7.73 -8.20
CA SER A 87 9.06 -7.84 -6.78
C SER A 87 10.15 -7.29 -5.85
N ALA A 88 11.41 -7.63 -6.09
CA ALA A 88 12.55 -7.11 -5.33
C ALA A 88 12.72 -5.59 -5.52
N TYR A 89 12.59 -5.09 -6.75
CA TYR A 89 12.60 -3.66 -7.04
C TYR A 89 11.50 -2.93 -6.28
N CYS A 90 10.26 -3.41 -6.34
CA CYS A 90 9.13 -2.81 -5.65
C CYS A 90 9.26 -2.89 -4.12
N ALA A 91 9.92 -3.92 -3.58
CA ALA A 91 10.20 -4.04 -2.14
C ALA A 91 11.10 -2.91 -1.61
N LEU A 92 11.97 -2.32 -2.44
CA LEU A 92 12.81 -1.20 -2.05
C LEU A 92 12.01 0.02 -1.61
N TYR A 93 10.80 0.21 -2.13
CA TYR A 93 9.93 1.33 -1.78
C TYR A 93 9.29 1.22 -0.40
N PHE A 94 9.43 0.08 0.29
CA PHE A 94 9.11 -0.05 1.71
C PHE A 94 10.20 0.53 2.62
N LEU A 95 11.42 0.73 2.12
CA LEU A 95 12.56 1.16 2.94
C LEU A 95 12.46 2.62 3.41
N PRO A 96 12.06 3.62 2.59
CA PRO A 96 11.97 5.00 3.04
C PRO A 96 11.04 5.21 4.25
N PRO A 97 9.76 4.76 4.24
CA PRO A 97 8.88 4.91 5.40
C PRO A 97 9.37 4.13 6.62
N VAL A 98 9.97 2.93 6.45
CA VAL A 98 10.57 2.16 7.54
C VAL A 98 11.78 2.88 8.13
N LEU A 99 12.64 3.48 7.29
CA LEU A 99 13.78 4.27 7.74
C LEU A 99 13.34 5.49 8.55
N VAL A 100 12.32 6.21 8.07
CA VAL A 100 11.72 7.32 8.79
C VAL A 100 11.16 6.84 10.13
N ALA A 101 10.36 5.76 10.14
CA ALA A 101 9.78 5.21 11.36
C ALA A 101 10.83 4.79 12.39
N ASN A 102 11.97 4.23 11.94
CA ASN A 102 13.06 3.81 12.82
C ASN A 102 13.85 5.00 13.39
N ARG A 103 14.14 6.02 12.58
CA ARG A 103 15.07 7.10 12.95
C ARG A 103 14.41 8.35 13.51
N TRP A 104 13.12 8.58 13.19
CA TRP A 104 12.44 9.79 13.61
C TRP A 104 12.25 9.84 15.12
N ARG A 105 12.75 10.93 15.75
CA ARG A 105 12.68 11.17 17.21
C ARG A 105 11.81 12.37 17.57
N GLY A 106 11.18 13.00 16.59
CA GLY A 106 10.21 14.08 16.82
C GLY A 106 8.91 13.60 17.49
N GLY A 107 8.06 14.54 17.89
CA GLY A 107 6.76 14.23 18.48
C GLY A 107 5.84 13.46 17.53
N GLY A 108 4.77 12.86 18.09
CA GLY A 108 3.87 11.96 17.37
C GLY A 108 3.26 12.55 16.11
N GLY A 109 2.84 13.81 16.13
CA GLY A 109 2.28 14.46 14.94
C GLY A 109 3.28 14.55 13.78
N SER A 110 4.52 14.96 14.05
CA SER A 110 5.56 15.01 13.02
C SER A 110 5.99 13.62 12.55
N PHE A 111 6.01 12.62 13.44
CA PHE A 111 6.25 11.23 13.09
C PHE A 111 5.21 10.73 12.06
N VAL A 112 3.92 10.94 12.36
CA VAL A 112 2.81 10.51 11.48
C VAL A 112 2.92 11.15 10.10
N ILE A 113 3.13 12.47 10.05
CA ILE A 113 3.28 13.21 8.80
C ILE A 113 4.47 12.70 7.99
N MET A 114 5.63 12.50 8.62
CA MET A 114 6.85 12.09 7.91
C MET A 114 6.77 10.66 7.39
N VAL A 115 6.15 9.73 8.12
CA VAL A 115 5.95 8.36 7.66
C VAL A 115 4.97 8.33 6.49
N ALA A 116 3.84 9.07 6.59
CA ALA A 116 2.85 9.16 5.52
C ALA A 116 3.45 9.81 4.26
N ALA A 117 4.19 10.91 4.41
CA ALA A 117 4.87 11.56 3.29
C ALA A 117 5.91 10.66 2.63
N ALA A 118 6.70 9.93 3.42
CA ALA A 118 7.70 9.00 2.90
C ALA A 118 7.07 7.86 2.09
N TRP A 119 5.92 7.34 2.55
CA TRP A 119 5.17 6.32 1.81
C TRP A 119 4.60 6.88 0.51
N SER A 120 3.85 7.98 0.57
CA SER A 120 3.24 8.61 -0.62
C SER A 120 4.28 9.01 -1.66
N ALA A 121 5.42 9.56 -1.22
CA ALA A 121 6.55 9.86 -2.10
C ALA A 121 7.16 8.60 -2.73
N ALA A 122 7.30 7.52 -1.96
CA ALA A 122 7.79 6.24 -2.47
C ALA A 122 6.85 5.65 -3.53
N GLU A 123 5.53 5.66 -3.31
CA GLU A 123 4.54 5.24 -4.31
C GLU A 123 4.57 6.13 -5.56
N PHE A 124 4.66 7.45 -5.37
CA PHE A 124 4.76 8.41 -6.49
C PHE A 124 6.01 8.12 -7.32
N ILE A 125 7.19 8.03 -6.69
CA ILE A 125 8.46 7.76 -7.37
C ILE A 125 8.40 6.41 -8.11
N ARG A 126 7.86 5.37 -7.49
CA ARG A 126 7.67 4.05 -8.12
C ARG A 126 6.81 4.13 -9.37
N GLY A 127 5.83 5.04 -9.39
CA GLY A 127 4.97 5.26 -10.56
C GLY A 127 5.68 5.90 -11.75
N TRP A 128 6.88 6.49 -11.56
CA TRP A 128 7.60 7.25 -12.60
C TRP A 128 9.02 6.76 -12.85
N LEU A 129 9.72 6.26 -11.82
CA LEU A 129 11.13 5.89 -11.95
C LEU A 129 11.30 4.67 -12.87
N GLY A 130 12.26 4.77 -13.80
CA GLY A 130 12.45 3.81 -14.88
C GLY A 130 11.34 3.97 -15.91
N THR A 131 10.57 2.92 -16.13
CA THR A 131 9.35 2.96 -16.98
C THR A 131 8.10 3.23 -16.15
N GLY A 132 8.24 3.30 -14.81
CA GLY A 132 7.16 3.42 -13.85
C GLY A 132 6.38 2.11 -13.65
N PHE A 133 6.03 1.82 -12.38
CA PHE A 133 5.16 0.69 -12.06
C PHE A 133 4.11 1.12 -11.01
N PRO A 134 3.04 1.84 -11.40
CA PRO A 134 2.03 2.37 -10.49
C PRO A 134 1.02 1.31 -10.03
N TRP A 135 1.43 0.06 -9.89
CA TRP A 135 0.55 -1.05 -9.49
C TRP A 135 0.25 -1.00 -7.99
N ASN A 136 -0.98 -1.29 -7.60
CA ASN A 136 -1.45 -1.40 -6.21
C ASN A 136 -0.92 -0.30 -5.26
N PRO A 137 -1.12 1.01 -5.54
CA PRO A 137 -0.94 2.02 -4.50
C PRO A 137 -1.95 1.75 -3.38
N LEU A 138 -1.55 1.96 -2.12
CA LEU A 138 -2.37 1.58 -0.97
C LEU A 138 -3.76 2.22 -0.97
N GLY A 139 -3.85 3.48 -1.41
CA GLY A 139 -5.11 4.19 -1.54
C GLY A 139 -6.09 3.55 -2.54
N ALA A 140 -5.59 2.86 -3.58
CA ALA A 140 -6.44 2.14 -4.52
C ALA A 140 -7.17 0.94 -3.86
N GLY A 141 -6.62 0.41 -2.78
CA GLY A 141 -7.28 -0.64 -1.99
C GLY A 141 -8.60 -0.21 -1.34
N LEU A 142 -8.89 1.11 -1.30
CA LEU A 142 -10.18 1.64 -0.85
C LEU A 142 -11.20 1.79 -2.00
N ALA A 143 -10.85 1.46 -3.25
CA ALA A 143 -11.73 1.65 -4.41
C ALA A 143 -13.13 1.02 -4.27
N PRO A 144 -13.31 -0.16 -3.63
CA PRO A 144 -14.63 -0.71 -3.39
C PRO A 144 -15.52 0.16 -2.48
N TRP A 145 -14.92 1.09 -1.75
CA TRP A 145 -15.62 1.98 -0.82
C TRP A 145 -15.52 3.44 -1.27
N LEU A 146 -16.49 3.90 -2.07
CA LEU A 146 -16.48 5.21 -2.71
C LEU A 146 -16.19 6.39 -1.79
N PRO A 147 -16.77 6.52 -0.58
CA PRO A 147 -16.43 7.63 0.33
C PRO A 147 -14.95 7.67 0.72
N GLY A 148 -14.29 6.52 0.81
CA GLY A 148 -12.88 6.41 1.20
C GLY A 148 -11.91 6.96 0.16
N ILE A 149 -12.28 6.98 -1.12
CA ILE A 149 -11.41 7.40 -2.22
C ILE A 149 -11.62 8.85 -2.68
N GLN A 150 -12.61 9.57 -2.15
CA GLN A 150 -12.96 10.91 -2.68
C GLN A 150 -11.82 11.92 -2.54
N LEU A 151 -10.93 11.78 -1.56
CA LEU A 151 -9.72 12.62 -1.45
C LEU A 151 -8.81 12.55 -2.68
N ALA A 152 -9.00 11.54 -3.54
CA ALA A 152 -8.27 11.46 -4.80
C ALA A 152 -8.60 12.61 -5.76
N GLU A 153 -9.75 13.26 -5.63
CA GLU A 153 -10.10 14.47 -6.40
C GLU A 153 -9.13 15.63 -6.10
N ILE A 154 -8.56 15.67 -4.89
CA ILE A 154 -7.68 16.77 -4.43
C ILE A 154 -6.20 16.45 -4.71
N GLY A 155 -5.75 15.26 -4.34
CA GLY A 155 -4.32 14.92 -4.38
C GLY A 155 -4.01 13.55 -4.99
N GLY A 156 -4.93 13.03 -5.80
CA GLY A 156 -4.78 11.72 -6.44
C GLY A 156 -4.77 10.59 -5.41
N VAL A 157 -4.49 9.39 -5.90
CA VAL A 157 -4.41 8.18 -5.08
C VAL A 157 -3.36 8.29 -3.96
N TRP A 158 -2.33 9.11 -4.15
CA TRP A 158 -1.25 9.30 -3.18
C TRP A 158 -1.70 10.04 -1.91
N LEU A 159 -2.67 10.97 -2.02
CA LEU A 159 -3.27 11.60 -0.84
C LEU A 159 -4.12 10.61 -0.05
N VAL A 160 -4.86 9.73 -0.74
CA VAL A 160 -5.60 8.64 -0.10
C VAL A 160 -4.65 7.68 0.60
N SER A 161 -3.57 7.23 -0.08
CA SER A 161 -2.50 6.43 0.54
C SER A 161 -1.92 7.11 1.76
N GLY A 162 -1.62 8.41 1.66
CA GLY A 162 -1.08 9.22 2.76
C GLY A 162 -1.99 9.24 3.99
N LEU A 163 -3.30 9.41 3.81
CA LEU A 163 -4.27 9.34 4.90
C LEU A 163 -4.27 7.97 5.57
N VAL A 164 -4.33 6.89 4.78
CA VAL A 164 -4.32 5.52 5.29
C VAL A 164 -3.04 5.25 6.08
N VAL A 165 -1.89 5.65 5.54
CA VAL A 165 -0.59 5.48 6.21
C VAL A 165 -0.48 6.34 7.46
N ALA A 166 -1.04 7.55 7.46
CA ALA A 166 -1.08 8.40 8.65
C ALA A 166 -1.83 7.72 9.80
N VAL A 167 -2.94 7.04 9.52
CA VAL A 167 -3.67 6.25 10.52
C VAL A 167 -2.83 5.08 11.03
N ASN A 168 -2.20 4.33 10.14
CA ASN A 168 -1.30 3.23 10.53
C ASN A 168 -0.13 3.73 11.39
N ALA A 169 0.49 4.84 11.02
CA ALA A 169 1.59 5.45 11.76
C ALA A 169 1.13 5.95 13.14
N LEU A 170 -0.05 6.54 13.22
CA LEU A 170 -0.63 6.98 14.48
C LEU A 170 -0.92 5.83 15.44
N LEU A 171 -1.49 4.73 14.92
CA LEU A 171 -1.74 3.51 15.68
C LEU A 171 -0.43 2.87 16.17
N ALA A 172 0.56 2.74 15.27
CA ALA A 172 1.87 2.19 15.62
C ALA A 172 2.57 3.05 16.70
N TRP A 173 2.50 4.38 16.57
CA TRP A 173 3.06 5.30 17.54
C TRP A 173 2.37 5.20 18.89
N ALA A 174 1.05 5.14 18.93
CA ALA A 174 0.28 4.98 20.17
C ALA A 174 0.58 3.66 20.89
N LEU A 175 0.78 2.56 20.14
CA LEU A 175 1.14 1.26 20.70
C LEU A 175 2.53 1.24 21.32
N VAL A 176 3.49 1.96 20.74
CA VAL A 176 4.87 1.99 21.23
C VAL A 176 5.03 2.94 22.42
N GLU A 177 4.45 4.16 22.36
CA GLU A 177 4.66 5.21 23.33
C GLU A 177 3.65 5.20 24.50
N GLN A 178 2.62 4.37 24.43
CA GLN A 178 1.60 4.11 25.49
C GLN A 178 0.90 5.35 26.09
N ARG A 179 0.87 6.50 25.41
CA ARG A 179 0.46 7.75 26.08
C ARG A 179 -0.20 8.80 25.20
N HIS A 180 -1.27 8.45 24.42
CA HIS A 180 -1.66 9.44 23.41
C HIS A 180 -3.14 9.42 23.00
N TRP A 181 -4.08 9.30 23.95
CA TRP A 181 -5.50 9.37 23.64
C TRP A 181 -5.90 10.66 22.86
N ARG A 182 -5.25 11.80 23.15
CA ARG A 182 -5.51 13.06 22.40
C ARG A 182 -5.10 12.96 20.93
N SER A 183 -3.97 12.36 20.65
CA SER A 183 -3.51 12.16 19.27
C SER A 183 -4.38 11.14 18.54
N LEU A 184 -4.80 10.07 19.21
CA LEU A 184 -5.75 9.11 18.65
C LEU A 184 -7.10 9.77 18.37
N ALA A 185 -7.61 10.60 19.28
CA ALA A 185 -8.85 11.34 19.09
C ALA A 185 -8.76 12.32 17.92
N LEU A 186 -7.63 13.06 17.80
CA LEU A 186 -7.39 13.95 16.66
C LEU A 186 -7.30 13.16 15.35
N GLY A 187 -6.58 12.04 15.34
CA GLY A 187 -6.50 11.17 14.17
C GLY A 187 -7.86 10.63 13.75
N ALA A 188 -8.66 10.14 14.72
CA ALA A 188 -10.03 9.68 14.47
C ALA A 188 -10.92 10.81 13.92
N LEU A 189 -10.78 12.03 14.45
CA LEU A 189 -11.52 13.20 13.96
C LEU A 189 -11.14 13.54 12.51
N LEU A 190 -9.85 13.54 12.18
CA LEU A 190 -9.37 13.81 10.81
C LEU A 190 -9.87 12.74 9.82
N VAL A 191 -9.84 11.47 10.21
CA VAL A 191 -10.40 10.37 9.40
C VAL A 191 -11.91 10.56 9.24
N ALA A 192 -12.64 10.82 10.33
CA ALA A 192 -14.08 11.06 10.27
C ALA A 192 -14.43 12.26 9.38
N ALA A 193 -13.64 13.34 9.44
CA ALA A 193 -13.83 14.52 8.59
C ALA A 193 -13.59 14.17 7.11
N ALA A 194 -12.51 13.42 6.80
CA ALA A 194 -12.20 13.00 5.44
C ALA A 194 -13.30 12.08 4.86
N LEU A 195 -13.77 11.13 5.65
CA LEU A 195 -14.84 10.21 5.25
C LEU A 195 -16.22 10.91 5.18
N GLY A 196 -16.50 11.81 6.10
CA GLY A 196 -17.71 12.64 6.08
C GLY A 196 -17.75 13.54 4.83
N TRP A 197 -16.62 14.16 4.49
CA TRP A 197 -16.50 14.90 3.23
C TRP A 197 -16.67 13.98 2.03
N GLY A 198 -16.04 12.81 2.03
CA GLY A 198 -16.17 11.83 0.96
C GLY A 198 -17.62 11.35 0.78
N GLN A 199 -18.33 11.08 1.87
CA GLN A 199 -19.75 10.73 1.84
C GLN A 199 -20.60 11.86 1.27
N TRP A 200 -20.36 13.09 1.74
CA TRP A 200 -21.04 14.28 1.19
C TRP A 200 -20.76 14.43 -0.31
N ARG A 201 -19.50 14.26 -0.73
CA ARG A 201 -19.10 14.40 -2.14
C ARG A 201 -19.79 13.38 -3.06
N VAL A 202 -19.91 12.13 -2.63
CA VAL A 202 -20.62 11.08 -3.38
C VAL A 202 -22.09 11.47 -3.62
N HIS A 203 -22.73 12.07 -2.63
CA HIS A 203 -24.14 12.52 -2.77
C HIS A 203 -24.31 13.81 -3.62
N HIS A 204 -23.23 14.58 -3.79
CA HIS A 204 -23.23 15.84 -4.52
C HIS A 204 -22.37 15.79 -5.79
N LEU A 205 -22.26 14.61 -6.42
CA LEU A 205 -21.61 14.49 -7.72
C LEU A 205 -22.35 15.34 -8.75
N PRO A 206 -21.64 16.10 -9.60
CA PRO A 206 -22.27 16.89 -10.65
C PRO A 206 -22.98 15.95 -11.63
N THR A 207 -24.18 16.35 -12.05
CA THR A 207 -24.90 15.63 -13.09
C THR A 207 -24.08 15.67 -14.39
N PRO A 208 -23.87 14.55 -15.09
CA PRO A 208 -23.14 14.55 -16.35
C PRO A 208 -23.78 15.51 -17.36
N ALA A 209 -22.99 16.45 -17.86
CA ALA A 209 -23.46 17.40 -18.86
C ALA A 209 -23.68 16.76 -20.24
N ARG A 210 -23.11 15.57 -20.48
CA ARG A 210 -23.15 14.88 -21.77
C ARG A 210 -23.10 13.38 -21.58
N HIS A 211 -23.91 12.67 -22.32
CA HIS A 211 -23.85 11.21 -22.42
C HIS A 211 -23.19 10.82 -23.74
N ILE A 212 -22.26 9.88 -23.68
CA ILE A 212 -21.66 9.24 -24.86
C ILE A 212 -22.04 7.76 -24.88
N ARG A 213 -22.34 7.24 -26.07
CA ARG A 213 -22.52 5.80 -26.24
C ARG A 213 -21.16 5.18 -26.51
N VAL A 214 -20.81 4.14 -25.77
CA VAL A 214 -19.56 3.41 -25.90
C VAL A 214 -19.87 1.94 -26.11
N ALA A 215 -19.24 1.34 -27.11
CA ALA A 215 -19.24 -0.11 -27.29
C ALA A 215 -17.95 -0.68 -26.71
N LEU A 216 -18.08 -1.68 -25.85
CA LEU A 216 -16.95 -2.42 -25.28
C LEU A 216 -16.90 -3.79 -25.96
N VAL A 217 -15.80 -4.06 -26.67
CA VAL A 217 -15.58 -5.35 -27.34
C VAL A 217 -14.49 -6.09 -26.61
N GLN A 218 -14.84 -7.24 -26.01
CA GLN A 218 -13.87 -8.12 -25.38
C GLN A 218 -13.58 -9.30 -26.32
N THR A 219 -12.38 -9.33 -26.86
CA THR A 219 -11.97 -10.37 -27.81
C THR A 219 -11.65 -11.71 -27.15
N ALA A 220 -11.36 -11.71 -25.82
CA ALA A 220 -11.03 -12.90 -25.03
C ALA A 220 -9.92 -13.79 -25.63
N ILE A 221 -8.96 -13.18 -26.33
CA ILE A 221 -7.84 -13.90 -26.96
C ILE A 221 -6.86 -14.36 -25.90
N PRO A 222 -6.50 -15.67 -25.82
CA PRO A 222 -5.47 -16.17 -24.92
C PRO A 222 -4.15 -15.43 -25.10
N GLN A 223 -3.42 -15.19 -24.00
CA GLN A 223 -2.20 -14.38 -24.01
C GLN A 223 -1.06 -15.03 -24.84
N ASP A 224 -0.99 -16.35 -24.85
CA ASP A 224 -0.04 -17.14 -25.62
C ASP A 224 -0.32 -17.10 -27.15
N GLU A 225 -1.57 -16.87 -27.54
CA GLU A 225 -1.98 -16.75 -28.94
C GLU A 225 -1.90 -15.32 -29.48
N LYS A 226 -2.03 -14.33 -28.59
CA LYS A 226 -2.15 -12.90 -28.94
C LYS A 226 -1.00 -12.37 -29.81
N TRP A 227 0.20 -12.92 -29.66
CA TRP A 227 1.42 -12.45 -30.32
C TRP A 227 1.91 -13.42 -31.40
N VAL A 228 1.15 -14.46 -31.72
CA VAL A 228 1.51 -15.38 -32.83
C VAL A 228 1.22 -14.71 -34.15
N ALA A 229 2.26 -14.52 -34.96
CA ALA A 229 2.17 -13.79 -36.26
C ALA A 229 1.07 -14.34 -37.19
N ALA A 230 0.82 -15.64 -37.20
CA ALA A 230 -0.24 -16.27 -37.98
C ALA A 230 -1.66 -15.90 -37.54
N GLN A 231 -1.83 -15.51 -36.28
CA GLN A 231 -3.15 -15.17 -35.71
C GLN A 231 -3.40 -13.65 -35.67
N ILE A 232 -2.37 -12.83 -35.83
CA ILE A 232 -2.48 -11.37 -35.82
C ILE A 232 -3.51 -10.86 -36.82
N ARG A 233 -3.54 -11.42 -38.06
CA ARG A 233 -4.52 -11.04 -39.06
C ARG A 233 -5.95 -11.37 -38.66
N MET A 234 -6.18 -12.54 -38.08
CA MET A 234 -7.52 -12.95 -37.60
C MET A 234 -8.03 -12.13 -36.41
N ILE A 235 -7.12 -11.47 -35.67
CA ILE A 235 -7.44 -10.63 -34.52
C ILE A 235 -7.87 -9.22 -34.96
N TYR A 236 -7.36 -8.71 -36.08
CA TYR A 236 -7.57 -7.36 -36.57
C TYR A 236 -8.55 -7.24 -37.73
N ASP A 237 -8.91 -8.35 -38.40
CA ASP A 237 -9.97 -8.43 -39.40
C ASP A 237 -11.33 -8.79 -38.76
#